data_7c9699d3f0e785661bb0357f2501da17
#
_entry.id   7c9699d3f0e785661bb0357f2501da17
#
_cell.length_a   1.000
_cell.length_b   1.000
_cell.length_c   1.000
_cell.angle_alpha   90.00
_cell.angle_beta   90.00
_cell.angle_gamma   90.00
#
_symmetry.space_group_name_H-M   'P 1'
#
loop_
_entity.id
_entity.type
_entity.pdbx_description
1 polymer ?
#
loop_
_entity_poly.entity_id
_entity_poly.type
_entity_poly.pdbx_seq_one_letter_code
_entity_poly.pdbx_strand_id
1 'polypeptide(L)'
;MAALVTGLFLSATLLFGGTAAAHVTVQPPEVEQGGFAKLTFRVPNERDNAATVGLRVQLPVDQPFTSVSVKPKQGWTAEVTERTLDTPLDNHGEQVTEVASEITWTGGRIEPGQFDEFEVSVGRIPTDTDELFFPAIQIYENGEEVSWIEEPVAGGEEPESPAPALALVASSGDGHGGGADASNAATSTDGEAAAATDDHDSDSSNGLAIAALVVGGIAIVLSIVAIAGGRRKVAG
;
A
#
# COMPACT_ATOMS: atom_id res chain seq x y z
N MET A 1 -28.88 18.34 48.12
CA MET A 1 -27.52 17.84 47.92
C MET A 1 -27.43 16.80 46.79
N ALA A 2 -27.88 17.14 45.57
CA ALA A 2 -27.91 16.19 44.45
C ALA A 2 -27.39 16.78 43.12
N ALA A 3 -26.65 17.92 43.14
CA ALA A 3 -26.23 18.63 41.94
C ALA A 3 -24.70 18.62 41.69
N LEU A 4 -23.90 17.86 42.44
CA LEU A 4 -22.43 17.92 42.41
C LEU A 4 -21.76 16.66 41.85
N VAL A 5 -22.50 15.65 41.39
CA VAL A 5 -21.94 14.38 40.91
C VAL A 5 -21.93 14.28 39.36
N THR A 6 -22.67 15.15 38.65
CA THR A 6 -22.80 15.06 37.18
C THR A 6 -21.67 15.77 36.39
N GLY A 7 -20.79 16.48 37.09
CA GLY A 7 -19.71 17.24 36.45
C GLY A 7 -18.39 16.48 36.20
N LEU A 8 -18.22 15.31 36.80
CA LEU A 8 -16.93 14.61 36.84
C LEU A 8 -16.77 13.52 35.74
N PHE A 9 -17.83 13.18 35.00
CA PHE A 9 -17.78 12.14 33.97
C PHE A 9 -17.53 12.67 32.54
N LEU A 10 -17.46 13.98 32.33
CA LEU A 10 -17.29 14.56 30.98
C LEU A 10 -15.84 14.94 30.65
N SER A 11 -14.88 14.74 31.56
CA SER A 11 -13.48 15.19 31.36
C SER A 11 -12.48 14.07 31.06
N ALA A 12 -12.91 12.82 30.89
CA ALA A 12 -12.00 11.67 30.75
C ALA A 12 -11.82 11.15 29.32
N THR A 13 -12.37 11.81 28.28
CA THR A 13 -12.33 11.31 26.88
C THR A 13 -11.38 12.06 25.95
N LEU A 14 -10.43 12.84 26.46
CA LEU A 14 -9.59 13.70 25.60
C LEU A 14 -8.09 13.38 25.62
N LEU A 15 -7.64 12.19 26.00
CA LEU A 15 -6.21 11.88 26.08
C LEU A 15 -5.77 10.59 25.36
N PHE A 16 -6.48 10.16 24.32
CA PHE A 16 -5.92 9.22 23.34
C PHE A 16 -5.71 9.93 22.00
N GLY A 17 -4.97 11.03 22.02
CA GLY A 17 -4.25 11.50 20.88
C GLY A 17 -3.02 10.62 20.73
N GLY A 18 -3.15 9.41 20.20
CA GLY A 18 -2.01 8.68 19.68
C GLY A 18 -1.34 9.59 18.67
N THR A 19 -0.06 9.86 18.85
CA THR A 19 0.78 10.44 17.79
C THR A 19 0.56 9.53 16.58
N ALA A 20 -0.07 10.06 15.52
CA ALA A 20 -0.09 9.38 14.24
C ALA A 20 1.37 9.41 13.74
N ALA A 21 2.19 8.48 14.21
CA ALA A 21 3.53 8.29 13.71
C ALA A 21 3.37 7.90 12.24
N ALA A 22 3.78 8.75 11.32
CA ALA A 22 3.71 8.45 9.92
C ALA A 22 5.01 7.75 9.53
N HIS A 23 5.04 6.45 9.73
CA HIS A 23 6.16 5.57 9.38
C HIS A 23 6.35 5.51 7.86
N VAL A 24 7.58 5.24 7.42
CA VAL A 24 7.81 4.78 6.06
C VAL A 24 7.15 3.40 5.93
N THR A 25 6.32 3.23 4.91
CA THR A 25 5.54 1.99 4.70
C THR A 25 5.71 1.48 3.28
N VAL A 26 5.46 0.18 3.06
CA VAL A 26 5.39 -0.43 1.75
C VAL A 26 3.94 -0.81 1.41
N GLN A 27 3.54 -0.58 0.15
CA GLN A 27 2.22 -0.89 -0.37
C GLN A 27 2.32 -1.70 -1.67
N PRO A 28 1.43 -2.68 -1.90
CA PRO A 28 0.42 -3.18 -0.97
C PRO A 28 1.05 -3.82 0.26
N PRO A 29 0.34 -3.99 1.39
CA PRO A 29 0.90 -4.60 2.59
C PRO A 29 1.10 -6.12 2.46
N GLU A 30 0.55 -6.73 1.40
CA GLU A 30 0.57 -8.16 1.13
C GLU A 30 0.69 -8.43 -0.37
N VAL A 31 1.48 -9.44 -0.76
CA VAL A 31 1.61 -9.91 -2.15
C VAL A 31 1.69 -11.43 -2.22
N GLU A 32 1.33 -12.01 -3.38
CA GLU A 32 1.48 -13.45 -3.61
C GLU A 32 2.93 -13.86 -3.87
N GLN A 33 3.33 -15.00 -3.32
CA GLN A 33 4.63 -15.63 -3.53
C GLN A 33 4.83 -16.07 -4.99
N GLY A 34 6.08 -16.15 -5.45
CA GLY A 34 6.48 -16.72 -6.73
C GLY A 34 6.30 -15.84 -7.97
N GLY A 35 5.58 -14.72 -7.84
CA GLY A 35 5.27 -13.78 -8.92
C GLY A 35 6.16 -12.54 -8.97
N PHE A 36 5.63 -11.53 -9.65
CA PHE A 36 6.17 -10.16 -9.67
C PHE A 36 5.20 -9.24 -8.95
N ALA A 37 5.73 -8.23 -8.27
CA ALA A 37 4.91 -7.24 -7.59
C ALA A 37 5.39 -5.80 -7.90
N LYS A 38 4.43 -4.88 -7.94
CA LYS A 38 4.72 -3.46 -7.85
C LYS A 38 4.64 -3.07 -6.38
N LEU A 39 5.73 -2.59 -5.83
CA LEU A 39 5.82 -2.06 -4.48
C LEU A 39 5.91 -0.54 -4.52
N THR A 40 5.29 0.11 -3.56
CA THR A 40 5.31 1.57 -3.40
C THR A 40 5.72 1.89 -1.98
N PHE A 41 6.88 2.53 -1.82
CA PHE A 41 7.33 3.04 -0.53
C PHE A 41 6.71 4.42 -0.32
N ARG A 42 5.82 4.54 0.67
CA ARG A 42 5.24 5.81 1.08
C ARG A 42 6.11 6.42 2.17
N VAL A 43 6.60 7.63 1.93
CA VAL A 43 7.54 8.34 2.80
C VAL A 43 6.91 9.66 3.24
N PRO A 44 6.39 9.75 4.45
CA PRO A 44 5.87 10.99 5.00
C PRO A 44 7.02 11.85 5.55
N ASN A 45 6.83 13.16 5.56
CA ASN A 45 7.69 14.08 6.28
C ASN A 45 6.96 14.69 7.47
N GLU A 46 7.34 14.29 8.67
CA GLU A 46 6.79 14.78 9.95
C GLU A 46 7.64 15.87 10.61
N ARG A 47 8.74 16.28 9.99
CA ARG A 47 9.54 17.38 10.51
C ARG A 47 8.86 18.70 10.18
N ASP A 48 8.80 19.63 11.16
CA ASP A 48 8.22 20.96 10.97
C ASP A 48 9.15 21.92 10.22
N ASN A 49 10.46 21.63 10.21
CA ASN A 49 11.51 22.59 9.85
C ASN A 49 12.55 22.06 8.86
N ALA A 50 12.38 20.88 8.32
CA ALA A 50 13.32 20.28 7.36
C ALA A 50 12.59 19.44 6.33
N ALA A 51 12.91 19.61 5.06
CA ALA A 51 12.39 18.76 4.01
C ALA A 51 13.17 17.44 3.93
N THR A 52 12.50 16.36 3.55
CA THR A 52 13.17 15.12 3.14
C THR A 52 13.78 15.32 1.77
N VAL A 53 15.07 15.04 1.62
CA VAL A 53 15.83 15.21 0.38
C VAL A 53 16.46 13.93 -0.15
N GLY A 54 16.33 12.84 0.59
CA GLY A 54 16.84 11.52 0.19
C GLY A 54 16.10 10.38 0.88
N LEU A 55 16.11 9.25 0.20
CA LEU A 55 15.62 7.97 0.70
C LEU A 55 16.57 6.87 0.25
N ARG A 56 16.98 6.00 1.17
CA ARG A 56 17.66 4.73 0.86
C ARG A 56 16.78 3.60 1.35
N VAL A 57 16.56 2.59 0.52
CA VAL A 57 15.82 1.38 0.87
C VAL A 57 16.70 0.19 0.59
N GLN A 58 16.99 -0.59 1.63
CA GLN A 58 17.70 -1.86 1.51
C GLN A 58 16.72 -2.94 1.05
N LEU A 59 17.17 -3.74 0.08
CA LEU A 59 16.43 -4.90 -0.38
C LEU A 59 16.82 -6.14 0.42
N PRO A 60 15.93 -7.13 0.57
CA PRO A 60 16.19 -8.32 1.37
C PRO A 60 17.44 -9.07 0.90
N VAL A 61 18.43 -9.23 1.78
CA VAL A 61 19.70 -9.86 1.44
C VAL A 61 19.63 -11.39 1.43
N ASP A 62 18.80 -11.96 2.31
CA ASP A 62 18.63 -13.42 2.43
C ASP A 62 17.62 -13.97 1.43
N GLN A 63 16.77 -13.09 0.89
CA GLN A 63 15.69 -13.37 -0.07
C GLN A 63 15.79 -12.42 -1.28
N PRO A 64 16.89 -12.44 -2.03
CA PRO A 64 17.14 -11.45 -3.07
C PRO A 64 16.19 -11.60 -4.26
N PHE A 65 15.75 -10.46 -4.79
CA PHE A 65 14.97 -10.43 -6.02
C PHE A 65 15.88 -10.64 -7.24
N THR A 66 15.46 -11.48 -8.16
CA THR A 66 16.17 -11.70 -9.43
C THR A 66 15.95 -10.57 -10.44
N SER A 67 14.99 -9.70 -10.19
CA SER A 67 14.69 -8.54 -11.04
C SER A 67 14.18 -7.38 -10.20
N VAL A 68 14.74 -6.20 -10.41
CA VAL A 68 14.32 -4.94 -9.79
C VAL A 68 14.30 -3.85 -10.86
N SER A 69 13.19 -3.13 -10.96
CA SER A 69 13.05 -1.99 -11.86
C SER A 69 12.44 -0.82 -11.12
N VAL A 70 13.10 0.33 -11.15
CA VAL A 70 12.64 1.55 -10.49
C VAL A 70 11.81 2.38 -11.46
N LYS A 71 10.63 2.80 -11.04
CA LYS A 71 9.83 3.74 -11.84
C LYS A 71 10.46 5.14 -11.81
N PRO A 72 10.72 5.76 -12.96
CA PRO A 72 11.21 7.14 -13.01
C PRO A 72 10.24 8.08 -12.29
N LYS A 73 10.80 8.97 -11.47
CA LYS A 73 10.03 9.93 -10.68
C LYS A 73 10.54 11.35 -10.94
N GLN A 74 9.62 12.25 -11.29
CA GLN A 74 9.98 13.63 -11.57
C GLN A 74 10.62 14.31 -10.35
N GLY A 75 11.74 14.98 -10.55
CA GLY A 75 12.49 15.67 -9.49
C GLY A 75 13.42 14.76 -8.69
N TRP A 76 13.33 13.43 -8.86
CA TRP A 76 14.18 12.48 -8.16
C TRP A 76 15.09 11.71 -9.10
N THR A 77 16.30 11.46 -8.67
CA THR A 77 17.25 10.56 -9.31
C THR A 77 17.33 9.29 -8.50
N ALA A 78 17.10 8.14 -9.14
CA ALA A 78 17.24 6.83 -8.50
C ALA A 78 18.54 6.17 -8.94
N GLU A 79 19.23 5.55 -7.98
CA GLU A 79 20.39 4.70 -8.18
C GLU A 79 20.14 3.34 -7.55
N VAL A 80 20.44 2.26 -8.28
CA VAL A 80 20.35 0.88 -7.79
C VAL A 80 21.76 0.39 -7.56
N THR A 81 22.08 0.02 -6.32
CA THR A 81 23.32 -0.63 -5.97
C THR A 81 23.14 -2.13 -6.06
N GLU A 82 24.06 -2.82 -6.76
CA GLU A 82 24.06 -4.27 -6.90
C GLU A 82 25.10 -4.91 -6.00
N ARG A 83 24.88 -6.17 -5.66
CA ARG A 83 25.86 -7.02 -4.98
C ARG A 83 26.02 -8.35 -5.71
N THR A 84 27.22 -8.89 -5.66
CA THR A 84 27.51 -10.25 -6.15
C THR A 84 27.03 -11.29 -5.14
N LEU A 85 26.42 -12.35 -5.62
CA LEU A 85 25.98 -13.49 -4.82
C LEU A 85 27.11 -14.53 -4.67
N ASP A 86 27.27 -15.07 -3.47
CA ASP A 86 28.21 -16.18 -3.23
C ASP A 86 27.76 -17.47 -3.94
N THR A 87 26.43 -17.65 -4.06
CA THR A 87 25.81 -18.75 -4.82
C THR A 87 24.85 -18.17 -5.84
N PRO A 88 25.05 -18.44 -7.13
CA PRO A 88 24.13 -17.97 -8.16
C PRO A 88 22.70 -18.48 -7.95
N LEU A 89 21.71 -17.64 -8.26
CA LEU A 89 20.31 -18.03 -8.28
C LEU A 89 19.92 -18.53 -9.68
N ASP A 90 19.13 -19.59 -9.71
CA ASP A 90 18.51 -20.04 -10.97
C ASP A 90 17.24 -19.23 -11.27
N ASN A 91 17.23 -18.57 -12.41
CA ASN A 91 16.06 -17.87 -12.91
C ASN A 91 15.68 -18.47 -14.28
N HIS A 92 14.87 -19.54 -14.27
CA HIS A 92 14.46 -20.28 -15.49
C HIS A 92 15.64 -20.79 -16.34
N GLY A 93 16.69 -21.28 -15.71
CA GLY A 93 17.89 -21.79 -16.37
C GLY A 93 18.96 -20.74 -16.64
N GLU A 94 18.70 -19.48 -16.35
CA GLU A 94 19.69 -18.41 -16.33
C GLU A 94 20.27 -18.26 -14.92
N GLN A 95 21.61 -18.24 -14.83
CA GLN A 95 22.30 -18.06 -13.55
C GLN A 95 22.47 -16.56 -13.25
N VAL A 96 21.75 -16.07 -12.24
CA VAL A 96 21.86 -14.70 -11.74
C VAL A 96 22.95 -14.66 -10.68
N THR A 97 24.02 -13.92 -10.95
CA THR A 97 25.18 -13.77 -10.06
C THR A 97 25.25 -12.42 -9.35
N GLU A 98 24.47 -11.43 -9.82
CA GLU A 98 24.39 -10.10 -9.23
C GLU A 98 22.92 -9.73 -9.02
N VAL A 99 22.62 -9.12 -7.89
CA VAL A 99 21.27 -8.70 -7.52
C VAL A 99 21.28 -7.31 -6.92
N ALA A 100 20.20 -6.59 -7.07
CA ALA A 100 20.02 -5.32 -6.41
C ALA A 100 20.01 -5.50 -4.89
N SER A 101 20.75 -4.67 -4.17
CA SER A 101 20.89 -4.69 -2.71
C SER A 101 20.33 -3.44 -2.04
N GLU A 102 20.35 -2.29 -2.73
CA GLU A 102 19.86 -1.02 -2.22
C GLU A 102 19.34 -0.16 -3.36
N ILE A 103 18.32 0.63 -3.08
CA ILE A 103 17.86 1.69 -3.99
C ILE A 103 17.96 3.01 -3.26
N THR A 104 18.65 3.98 -3.87
CA THR A 104 18.79 5.33 -3.33
C THR A 104 18.10 6.33 -4.24
N TRP A 105 17.23 7.18 -3.66
CA TRP A 105 16.61 8.32 -4.35
C TRP A 105 17.15 9.62 -3.77
N THR A 106 17.57 10.53 -4.65
CA THR A 106 18.13 11.85 -4.29
C THR A 106 17.65 12.95 -5.25
N GLY A 107 17.90 14.20 -4.88
CA GLY A 107 17.63 15.37 -5.73
C GLY A 107 16.21 15.91 -5.67
N GLY A 108 15.28 15.16 -5.10
CA GLY A 108 13.91 15.59 -4.88
C GLY A 108 13.72 16.26 -3.53
N ARG A 109 12.44 16.54 -3.19
CA ARG A 109 12.09 17.23 -1.97
C ARG A 109 10.68 16.86 -1.52
N ILE A 110 10.51 16.48 -0.26
CA ILE A 110 9.21 16.32 0.41
C ILE A 110 9.15 17.39 1.50
N GLU A 111 8.27 18.35 1.33
CA GLU A 111 8.13 19.45 2.30
C GLU A 111 7.49 18.97 3.63
N PRO A 112 7.67 19.72 4.72
CA PRO A 112 7.00 19.45 5.99
C PRO A 112 5.49 19.23 5.82
N GLY A 113 4.97 18.17 6.47
CA GLY A 113 3.56 17.81 6.42
C GLY A 113 3.09 17.19 5.10
N GLN A 114 4.01 16.92 4.16
CA GLN A 114 3.72 16.22 2.90
C GLN A 114 4.22 14.77 2.97
N PHE A 115 3.83 13.98 1.99
CA PHE A 115 4.43 12.65 1.73
C PHE A 115 4.72 12.51 0.23
N ASP A 116 5.57 11.53 -0.09
CA ASP A 116 5.81 11.13 -1.46
C ASP A 116 5.86 9.60 -1.58
N GLU A 117 5.75 9.08 -2.81
CA GLU A 117 5.67 7.66 -3.09
C GLU A 117 6.74 7.26 -4.11
N PHE A 118 7.46 6.17 -3.81
CA PHE A 118 8.55 5.65 -4.61
C PHE A 118 8.19 4.23 -5.08
N GLU A 119 7.95 4.09 -6.38
CA GLU A 119 7.46 2.85 -6.96
C GLU A 119 8.59 2.02 -7.57
N VAL A 120 8.56 0.72 -7.30
CA VAL A 120 9.45 -0.28 -7.87
C VAL A 120 8.67 -1.50 -8.33
N SER A 121 9.15 -2.17 -9.37
CA SER A 121 8.70 -3.50 -9.76
C SER A 121 9.77 -4.50 -9.33
N VAL A 122 9.40 -5.51 -8.59
CA VAL A 122 10.31 -6.53 -8.07
C VAL A 122 9.83 -7.94 -8.46
N GLY A 123 10.72 -8.86 -8.57
CA GLY A 123 10.48 -10.27 -8.81
C GLY A 123 11.77 -11.08 -8.77
N ARG A 124 11.74 -12.41 -8.58
CA ARG A 124 10.52 -13.12 -8.14
C ARG A 124 10.33 -12.93 -6.65
N ILE A 125 9.07 -12.88 -6.23
CA ILE A 125 8.74 -12.88 -4.82
C ILE A 125 9.12 -14.24 -4.22
N PRO A 126 9.87 -14.29 -3.11
CA PRO A 126 10.27 -15.54 -2.45
C PRO A 126 9.08 -16.42 -2.08
N THR A 127 9.32 -17.74 -2.00
CA THR A 127 8.29 -18.74 -1.65
C THR A 127 8.58 -19.49 -0.37
N ASP A 128 9.67 -19.16 0.29
CA ASP A 128 10.23 -19.82 1.47
C ASP A 128 10.23 -18.94 2.72
N THR A 129 9.57 -17.78 2.66
CA THR A 129 9.30 -16.89 3.79
C THR A 129 7.90 -16.31 3.69
N ASP A 130 7.33 -15.93 4.84
CA ASP A 130 5.99 -15.32 4.93
C ASP A 130 6.04 -13.79 5.03
N GLU A 131 7.25 -13.21 5.16
CA GLU A 131 7.42 -11.77 5.34
C GLU A 131 8.78 -11.29 4.82
N LEU A 132 8.81 -10.06 4.31
CA LEU A 132 10.02 -9.35 3.93
C LEU A 132 10.07 -7.99 4.63
N PHE A 133 11.27 -7.59 5.06
CA PHE A 133 11.53 -6.27 5.61
C PHE A 133 12.40 -5.46 4.66
N PHE A 134 12.12 -4.14 4.61
CA PHE A 134 12.83 -3.19 3.77
C PHE A 134 13.41 -2.06 4.64
N PRO A 135 14.53 -2.27 5.34
CA PRO A 135 15.17 -1.22 6.11
C PRO A 135 15.33 0.05 5.27
N ALA A 136 14.82 1.18 5.77
CA ALA A 136 14.83 2.43 5.03
C ALA A 136 15.49 3.54 5.85
N ILE A 137 16.24 4.42 5.17
CA ILE A 137 16.86 5.60 5.78
C ILE A 137 16.33 6.83 5.06
N GLN A 138 15.66 7.68 5.82
CA GLN A 138 15.12 8.95 5.36
C GLN A 138 16.09 10.07 5.71
N ILE A 139 16.48 10.85 4.70
CA ILE A 139 17.52 11.88 4.82
C ILE A 139 16.87 13.25 4.69
N TYR A 140 17.14 14.12 5.66
CA TYR A 140 16.62 15.47 5.72
C TYR A 140 17.67 16.50 5.26
N GLU A 141 17.22 17.66 4.77
CA GLU A 141 18.09 18.74 4.27
C GLU A 141 19.02 19.34 5.33
N ASN A 142 18.69 19.22 6.62
CA ASN A 142 19.52 19.65 7.74
C ASN A 142 20.63 18.64 8.10
N GLY A 143 20.71 17.50 7.35
CA GLY A 143 21.67 16.42 7.59
C GLY A 143 21.23 15.39 8.61
N GLU A 144 20.02 15.51 9.17
CA GLU A 144 19.43 14.47 10.01
C GLU A 144 19.08 13.23 9.17
N GLU A 145 19.33 12.05 9.72
CA GLU A 145 18.87 10.77 9.16
C GLU A 145 17.95 10.08 10.15
N VAL A 146 16.82 9.57 9.67
CA VAL A 146 15.92 8.71 10.44
C VAL A 146 15.98 7.31 9.86
N SER A 147 16.27 6.34 10.72
CA SER A 147 16.46 4.94 10.33
C SER A 147 15.23 4.12 10.70
N TRP A 148 14.46 3.74 9.70
CA TRP A 148 13.29 2.85 9.77
C TRP A 148 13.77 1.41 9.55
N ILE A 149 14.34 0.79 10.60
CA ILE A 149 15.10 -0.48 10.46
C ILE A 149 14.73 -1.52 11.50
N GLU A 150 13.87 -1.19 12.46
CA GLU A 150 13.53 -2.08 13.56
C GLU A 150 12.52 -3.12 13.10
N GLU A 151 12.85 -4.39 13.21
CA GLU A 151 11.91 -5.47 12.90
C GLU A 151 10.96 -5.68 14.09
N PRO A 152 9.61 -5.69 13.85
CA PRO A 152 8.65 -5.95 14.89
C PRO A 152 8.83 -7.34 15.50
N VAL A 153 8.74 -7.44 16.82
CA VAL A 153 8.78 -8.72 17.54
C VAL A 153 7.36 -9.19 17.79
N ALA A 154 7.04 -10.40 17.38
CA ALA A 154 5.70 -10.97 17.55
C ALA A 154 5.23 -10.89 19.02
N GLY A 155 4.12 -10.18 19.27
CA GLY A 155 3.56 -9.97 20.61
C GLY A 155 4.31 -8.95 21.48
N GLY A 156 5.31 -8.24 20.95
CA GLY A 156 6.00 -7.11 21.55
C GLY A 156 5.25 -5.79 21.37
N GLU A 157 5.82 -4.71 21.93
CA GLU A 157 5.38 -3.34 21.60
C GLU A 157 5.86 -2.99 20.18
N GLU A 158 5.09 -2.15 19.49
CA GLU A 158 5.48 -1.64 18.17
C GLU A 158 6.74 -0.78 18.30
N PRO A 159 7.79 -1.03 17.48
CA PRO A 159 9.00 -0.22 17.49
C PRO A 159 8.72 1.25 17.18
N GLU A 160 9.60 2.15 17.62
CA GLU A 160 9.49 3.58 17.30
C GLU A 160 9.80 3.87 15.83
N SER A 161 10.67 3.08 15.21
CA SER A 161 11.11 3.25 13.82
C SER A 161 11.10 1.91 13.06
N PRO A 162 9.90 1.31 12.86
CA PRO A 162 9.78 -0.01 12.25
C PRO A 162 10.23 -0.01 10.80
N ALA A 163 10.90 -1.08 10.39
CA ALA A 163 11.19 -1.33 8.99
C ALA A 163 9.87 -1.57 8.22
N PRO A 164 9.70 -0.99 7.01
CA PRO A 164 8.59 -1.36 6.13
C PRO A 164 8.51 -2.87 5.94
N ALA A 165 7.36 -3.45 6.25
CA ALA A 165 7.13 -4.89 6.20
C ALA A 165 6.12 -5.24 5.10
N LEU A 166 6.38 -6.35 4.39
CA LEU A 166 5.55 -6.88 3.33
C LEU A 166 5.20 -8.34 3.64
N ALA A 167 3.93 -8.61 3.88
CA ALA A 167 3.46 -9.98 4.06
C ALA A 167 3.45 -10.74 2.72
N LEU A 168 3.83 -12.02 2.76
CA LEU A 168 3.83 -12.90 1.61
C LEU A 168 2.79 -14.01 1.81
N VAL A 169 1.85 -14.13 0.88
CA VAL A 169 0.81 -15.16 0.92
C VAL A 169 1.05 -16.20 -0.15
N ALA A 170 0.70 -17.43 0.14
CA ALA A 170 0.78 -18.52 -0.84
C ALA A 170 -0.02 -18.15 -2.10
N SER A 171 0.56 -18.39 -3.27
CA SER A 171 -0.16 -18.18 -4.54
C SER A 171 -1.44 -19.03 -4.57
N SER A 172 -2.58 -18.42 -4.83
CA SER A 172 -3.91 -19.05 -4.84
C SER A 172 -4.13 -20.03 -6.00
N GLY A 173 -3.09 -20.28 -6.80
CA GLY A 173 -3.08 -21.40 -7.77
C GLY A 173 -3.99 -21.24 -9.00
N ASP A 174 -4.72 -20.16 -9.13
CA ASP A 174 -5.47 -19.83 -10.35
C ASP A 174 -4.53 -19.16 -11.36
N GLY A 175 -3.66 -19.99 -11.92
CA GLY A 175 -2.68 -19.59 -12.92
C GLY A 175 -3.36 -19.07 -14.19
N HIS A 176 -3.56 -17.78 -14.31
CA HIS A 176 -3.65 -17.15 -15.62
C HIS A 176 -2.27 -17.10 -16.25
N GLY A 177 -1.81 -18.27 -16.67
CA GLY A 177 -0.73 -18.43 -17.65
C GLY A 177 -1.22 -17.87 -18.99
N GLY A 178 -1.04 -16.58 -19.21
CA GLY A 178 -1.19 -15.97 -20.52
C GLY A 178 -0.11 -16.44 -21.47
N GLY A 179 -0.18 -17.69 -21.89
CA GLY A 179 0.54 -18.20 -23.05
C GLY A 179 -0.11 -17.61 -24.30
N ALA A 180 0.47 -16.61 -24.89
CA ALA A 180 0.15 -16.19 -26.23
C ALA A 180 0.71 -17.21 -27.22
N ASP A 181 -0.03 -18.27 -27.50
CA ASP A 181 0.17 -19.07 -28.70
C ASP A 181 -0.34 -18.28 -29.90
N ALA A 182 0.60 -17.57 -30.54
CA ALA A 182 0.39 -17.04 -31.87
C ALA A 182 0.46 -18.17 -32.88
N SER A 183 -0.63 -18.90 -33.07
CA SER A 183 -0.81 -19.74 -34.25
C SER A 183 -1.41 -18.93 -35.39
N ASN A 184 -0.54 -18.55 -36.28
CA ASN A 184 -0.86 -18.01 -37.58
C ASN A 184 -1.52 -19.10 -38.47
N ALA A 185 -2.78 -18.89 -38.88
CA ALA A 185 -3.36 -19.54 -40.04
C ALA A 185 -4.24 -18.57 -40.78
N ALA A 186 -3.64 -18.00 -41.83
CA ALA A 186 -4.39 -17.32 -42.87
C ALA A 186 -5.26 -18.30 -43.64
N THR A 187 -6.54 -18.00 -43.79
CA THR A 187 -7.33 -18.44 -44.96
C THR A 187 -8.45 -17.43 -45.20
N SER A 188 -8.29 -16.74 -46.30
CA SER A 188 -9.29 -15.92 -46.95
C SER A 188 -10.43 -16.72 -47.51
N THR A 189 -11.70 -16.28 -47.36
CA THR A 189 -12.72 -16.39 -48.41
C THR A 189 -13.87 -15.39 -48.15
N ASP A 190 -14.26 -14.76 -49.27
CA ASP A 190 -15.39 -13.80 -49.45
C ASP A 190 -16.75 -14.37 -49.04
N GLY A 191 -17.70 -13.43 -48.78
CA GLY A 191 -19.13 -13.74 -48.75
C GLY A 191 -20.00 -12.75 -47.94
N GLU A 192 -20.36 -11.65 -48.55
CA GLU A 192 -21.64 -10.92 -48.67
C GLU A 192 -22.75 -11.05 -47.59
N ALA A 193 -23.13 -9.92 -47.07
CA ALA A 193 -24.45 -9.35 -46.64
C ALA A 193 -25.57 -10.24 -46.09
N ALA A 194 -26.10 -9.84 -44.90
CA ALA A 194 -27.50 -9.44 -44.70
C ALA A 194 -27.74 -8.99 -43.25
N ALA A 195 -28.51 -7.91 -43.13
CA ALA A 195 -29.00 -7.30 -41.89
C ALA A 195 -30.04 -8.17 -41.20
N ALA A 196 -30.02 -8.22 -39.85
CA ALA A 196 -31.22 -8.39 -39.04
C ALA A 196 -30.96 -7.83 -37.63
N THR A 197 -31.81 -6.89 -37.26
CA THR A 197 -32.07 -6.35 -35.92
C THR A 197 -32.54 -7.45 -34.99
N ASP A 198 -32.07 -7.47 -33.77
CA ASP A 198 -32.88 -7.90 -32.62
C ASP A 198 -32.35 -7.31 -31.31
N ASP A 199 -33.28 -6.62 -30.64
CA ASP A 199 -33.20 -6.09 -29.31
C ASP A 199 -32.98 -7.22 -28.28
N HIS A 200 -32.05 -7.05 -27.35
CA HIS A 200 -32.14 -7.70 -26.06
C HIS A 200 -31.69 -6.75 -24.95
N ASP A 201 -32.75 -6.22 -24.28
CA ASP A 201 -32.67 -5.68 -22.93
C ASP A 201 -31.93 -6.64 -21.99
N SER A 202 -30.96 -6.11 -21.26
CA SER A 202 -30.42 -6.73 -20.07
C SER A 202 -30.36 -5.72 -18.95
N ASP A 203 -31.49 -5.52 -18.34
CA ASP A 203 -31.73 -4.88 -17.06
C ASP A 203 -31.22 -5.81 -15.95
N SER A 204 -30.11 -5.50 -15.29
CA SER A 204 -29.70 -6.12 -14.02
C SER A 204 -28.45 -5.49 -13.42
N SER A 205 -28.50 -4.25 -12.91
CA SER A 205 -27.48 -3.77 -11.97
C SER A 205 -27.89 -2.65 -11.01
N ASN A 206 -29.19 -2.29 -10.95
CA ASN A 206 -29.63 -1.18 -10.10
C ASN A 206 -30.24 -1.60 -8.74
N GLY A 207 -30.36 -2.88 -8.44
CA GLY A 207 -30.99 -3.36 -7.20
C GLY A 207 -30.20 -3.13 -5.90
N LEU A 208 -28.87 -3.12 -5.96
CA LEU A 208 -28.01 -2.96 -4.77
C LEU A 208 -27.79 -1.50 -4.35
N ALA A 209 -27.85 -0.56 -5.28
CA ALA A 209 -27.66 0.86 -4.97
C ALA A 209 -28.86 1.49 -4.24
N ILE A 210 -30.09 0.98 -4.48
CA ILE A 210 -31.31 1.50 -3.85
C ILE A 210 -31.44 1.03 -2.38
N ALA A 211 -30.94 -0.16 -2.04
CA ALA A 211 -30.99 -0.68 -0.67
C ALA A 211 -30.10 0.14 0.31
N ALA A 212 -28.96 0.66 -0.16
CA ALA A 212 -28.06 1.46 0.68
C ALA A 212 -28.61 2.85 1.03
N LEU A 213 -29.43 3.44 0.14
CA LEU A 213 -30.05 4.77 0.36
C LEU A 213 -31.20 4.73 1.39
N VAL A 214 -31.93 3.61 1.46
CA VAL A 214 -33.07 3.47 2.41
C VAL A 214 -32.56 3.33 3.85
N VAL A 215 -31.46 2.62 4.09
CA VAL A 215 -30.90 2.45 5.45
C VAL A 215 -30.29 3.77 5.95
N GLY A 216 -29.63 4.55 5.11
CA GLY A 216 -29.08 5.86 5.48
C GLY A 216 -30.16 6.90 5.83
N GLY A 217 -31.29 6.89 5.12
CA GLY A 217 -32.41 7.81 5.36
C GLY A 217 -33.10 7.60 6.71
N ILE A 218 -33.26 6.35 7.15
CA ILE A 218 -33.91 6.02 8.45
C ILE A 218 -33.06 6.49 9.64
N ALA A 219 -31.73 6.40 9.54
CA ALA A 219 -30.83 6.86 10.60
C ALA A 219 -30.91 8.37 10.85
N ILE A 220 -31.06 9.16 9.77
CA ILE A 220 -31.16 10.62 9.87
C ILE A 220 -32.50 11.03 10.49
N VAL A 221 -33.60 10.38 10.13
CA VAL A 221 -34.94 10.68 10.69
C VAL A 221 -35.00 10.37 12.18
N LEU A 222 -34.43 9.25 12.62
CA LEU A 222 -34.39 8.87 14.04
C LEU A 222 -33.56 9.86 14.87
N SER A 223 -32.47 10.38 14.34
CA SER A 223 -31.63 11.39 15.02
C SER A 223 -32.37 12.73 15.20
N ILE A 224 -33.17 13.16 14.23
CA ILE A 224 -33.96 14.40 14.29
C ILE A 224 -35.10 14.26 15.33
N VAL A 225 -35.74 13.11 15.40
CA VAL A 225 -36.80 12.84 16.38
C VAL A 225 -36.27 12.83 17.82
N ALA A 226 -35.07 12.29 18.06
CA ALA A 226 -34.43 12.29 19.37
C ALA A 226 -34.11 13.71 19.86
N ILE A 227 -33.64 14.60 18.98
CA ILE A 227 -33.32 15.99 19.29
C ILE A 227 -34.60 16.81 19.59
N ALA A 228 -35.67 16.60 18.81
CA ALA A 228 -36.94 17.30 19.00
C ALA A 228 -37.69 16.83 20.26
N GLY A 229 -37.59 15.53 20.64
CA GLY A 229 -38.19 14.97 21.85
C GLY A 229 -37.50 15.43 23.14
N GLY A 230 -36.19 15.65 23.10
CA GLY A 230 -35.39 16.11 24.26
C GLY A 230 -35.72 17.56 24.70
N ARG A 231 -36.14 18.41 23.76
CA ARG A 231 -36.47 19.82 24.06
C ARG A 231 -37.84 20.04 24.78
N ARG A 232 -38.72 19.07 24.80
CA ARG A 232 -40.04 19.19 25.49
C ARG A 232 -40.04 18.86 26.99
N LYS A 233 -38.93 18.40 27.55
CA LYS A 233 -38.85 18.05 28.99
C LYS A 233 -38.18 19.09 29.89
N VAL A 234 -37.78 20.25 29.36
CA VAL A 234 -37.08 21.31 30.13
C VAL A 234 -37.97 22.53 30.41
N ALA A 235 -39.23 22.52 29.93
CA ALA A 235 -40.21 23.61 30.21
C ALA A 235 -41.43 23.06 30.95
N GLY A 236 -41.22 22.69 32.23
CA GLY A 236 -42.28 22.28 33.18
C GLY A 236 -41.74 22.32 34.60
#